data_06dafceb030e051db6f436a044111670
#
_entry.id   06dafceb030e051db6f436a044111670
#
_cell.length_a   1.000
_cell.length_b   1.000
_cell.length_c   1.000
_cell.angle_alpha   90.00
_cell.angle_beta   90.00
_cell.angle_gamma   90.00
#
_symmetry.space_group_name_H-M   'P 1'
#
loop_
_entity.id
_entity.type
_entity.pdbx_description
1 polymer ?
#
loop_
_entity_poly.entity_id
_entity_poly.type
_entity_poly.pdbx_seq_one_letter_code
_entity_poly.pdbx_strand_id
1 'polypeptide(L)'
;MELIRVQDSDTKKAYEMYMTFEKDENGYICPVYGYDYDEFLKWIDKKRDWSVGKNLPEGFVPDTTYILEDDGKYVGAFNLRHHLNDFLREGPGHIGYGISKEYRGKGYATKGLLLTLEKAKEHGIYEAYLSVNKDNPASLKVQKKCGAYIHHENDKEYFTRINLETKREEIVENYYKAYDEDSRLQRSRHGQLEYATTMHYIHKCAKEGAKILEVGAGTGRYSVALAKEGFDVTAVELTSANLEVLKKNGEGVKTLKAIQGDATNLKDIKDGTFDVTVVLGPFYHLYEKEDIDKAIKEALRVTKKDGIVMFAYISVYAIMYMNYFQGNWAFGEEENFTKDYKVKHYKEQVFTGFDVEEFSHLFDDKDIDYITTVSTDQCIGALEGRSDFSLPDADFDAFFKWHLAICEKKELLGSGCHLLYICKKR
;
A
#
# COMPACT_ATOMS: atom_id res chain seq x y z
N MET A 1 21.08 14.62 6.99
CA MET A 1 21.51 13.29 7.48
C MET A 1 20.98 12.26 6.50
N GLU A 2 21.85 11.40 5.95
CA GLU A 2 21.50 10.38 4.95
C GLU A 2 22.43 9.17 5.06
N LEU A 3 22.04 8.06 4.40
CA LEU A 3 22.85 6.86 4.24
C LEU A 3 23.46 6.84 2.84
N ILE A 4 24.77 6.84 2.77
CA ILE A 4 25.56 6.73 1.53
C ILE A 4 26.15 5.32 1.47
N ARG A 5 25.99 4.61 0.33
CA ARG A 5 26.67 3.31 0.17
C ARG A 5 28.17 3.53 0.21
N VAL A 6 28.89 2.67 0.92
CA VAL A 6 30.34 2.85 1.13
C VAL A 6 31.11 2.96 -0.19
N GLN A 7 30.68 2.27 -1.25
CA GLN A 7 31.29 2.34 -2.58
C GLN A 7 31.01 3.64 -3.35
N ASP A 8 30.07 4.47 -2.89
CA ASP A 8 29.70 5.77 -3.48
C ASP A 8 30.16 6.94 -2.61
N SER A 9 30.81 6.65 -1.46
CA SER A 9 31.25 7.66 -0.49
C SER A 9 32.64 8.24 -0.83
N ASP A 10 32.98 9.35 -0.18
CA ASP A 10 34.38 9.83 -0.13
C ASP A 10 35.22 8.81 0.62
N THR A 11 36.11 8.09 -0.11
CA THR A 11 36.86 6.95 0.42
C THR A 11 37.86 7.36 1.52
N LYS A 12 38.41 8.60 1.47
CA LYS A 12 39.34 9.09 2.51
C LYS A 12 38.59 9.37 3.80
N LYS A 13 37.48 10.09 3.73
CA LYS A 13 36.63 10.32 4.91
C LYS A 13 36.08 9.02 5.49
N ALA A 14 35.72 8.06 4.63
CA ALA A 14 35.28 6.74 5.06
C ALA A 14 36.36 5.99 5.78
N TYR A 15 37.58 5.99 5.25
CA TYR A 15 38.75 5.37 5.88
C TYR A 15 39.04 6.00 7.25
N GLU A 16 39.08 7.34 7.32
CA GLU A 16 39.32 8.08 8.59
C GLU A 16 38.25 7.72 9.64
N MET A 17 36.97 7.66 9.25
CA MET A 17 35.89 7.25 10.14
C MET A 17 36.09 5.80 10.63
N TYR A 18 36.41 4.85 9.75
CA TYR A 18 36.62 3.46 10.13
C TYR A 18 37.83 3.26 11.06
N MET A 19 38.85 4.07 10.91
CA MET A 19 40.05 4.03 11.79
C MET A 19 39.76 4.52 13.22
N THR A 20 38.58 5.10 13.48
CA THR A 20 38.15 5.43 14.84
C THR A 20 37.54 4.24 15.60
N PHE A 21 37.25 3.14 14.93
CA PHE A 21 36.68 1.94 15.56
C PHE A 21 37.77 1.02 16.11
N GLU A 22 37.50 0.43 17.26
CA GLU A 22 38.25 -0.73 17.76
C GLU A 22 37.86 -2.00 16.98
N LYS A 23 38.60 -3.08 17.18
CA LYS A 23 38.33 -4.37 16.55
C LYS A 23 36.92 -4.89 16.88
N ASP A 24 36.49 -4.70 18.12
CA ASP A 24 35.18 -5.01 18.62
C ASP A 24 34.67 -3.81 19.43
N GLU A 25 33.60 -3.21 18.99
CA GLU A 25 32.93 -2.08 19.63
C GLU A 25 31.60 -2.53 20.22
N ASN A 26 31.66 -3.24 21.35
CA ASN A 26 30.48 -3.77 22.06
C ASN A 26 29.59 -4.65 21.17
N GLY A 27 30.18 -5.55 20.40
CA GLY A 27 29.53 -6.46 19.48
C GLY A 27 29.48 -5.99 18.02
N TYR A 28 29.85 -4.75 17.73
CA TYR A 28 30.13 -4.34 16.34
C TYR A 28 31.55 -4.69 15.98
N ILE A 29 31.73 -5.71 15.16
CA ILE A 29 33.05 -6.12 14.66
C ILE A 29 33.44 -5.25 13.49
N CYS A 30 34.49 -4.44 13.63
CA CYS A 30 34.99 -3.59 12.58
C CYS A 30 35.58 -4.43 11.43
N PRO A 31 34.98 -4.43 10.22
CA PRO A 31 35.43 -5.33 9.15
C PRO A 31 36.78 -4.97 8.54
N VAL A 32 37.31 -3.78 8.82
CA VAL A 32 38.53 -3.22 8.24
C VAL A 32 39.56 -2.82 9.32
N TYR A 33 39.40 -3.35 10.53
CA TYR A 33 40.37 -3.08 11.61
C TYR A 33 41.79 -3.50 11.21
N GLY A 34 42.71 -2.57 11.31
CA GLY A 34 44.10 -2.79 10.99
C GLY A 34 44.45 -2.73 9.50
N TYR A 35 43.53 -2.45 8.63
CA TYR A 35 43.80 -2.26 7.20
C TYR A 35 44.52 -0.94 6.95
N ASP A 36 45.48 -0.97 6.01
CA ASP A 36 45.96 0.27 5.39
C ASP A 36 44.95 0.80 4.36
N TYR A 37 45.25 1.96 3.77
CA TYR A 37 44.32 2.60 2.85
C TYR A 37 44.08 1.79 1.54
N ASP A 38 45.10 1.11 1.05
CA ASP A 38 45.01 0.30 -0.18
C ASP A 38 44.19 -0.99 0.07
N GLU A 39 44.35 -1.59 1.25
CA GLU A 39 43.51 -2.71 1.69
C GLU A 39 42.06 -2.30 1.88
N PHE A 40 41.82 -1.09 2.41
CA PHE A 40 40.48 -0.52 2.55
C PHE A 40 39.82 -0.30 1.19
N LEU A 41 40.51 0.22 0.18
CA LEU A 41 39.97 0.38 -1.17
C LEU A 41 39.56 -0.97 -1.79
N LYS A 42 40.41 -2.01 -1.63
CA LYS A 42 40.07 -3.38 -2.07
C LYS A 42 38.85 -3.94 -1.36
N TRP A 43 38.64 -3.60 -0.10
CA TRP A 43 37.44 -3.98 0.64
C TRP A 43 36.21 -3.25 0.11
N ILE A 44 36.29 -1.97 -0.25
CA ILE A 44 35.18 -1.23 -0.90
C ILE A 44 34.77 -1.89 -2.22
N ASP A 45 35.75 -2.30 -3.06
CA ASP A 45 35.49 -3.00 -4.31
C ASP A 45 34.76 -4.33 -4.08
N LYS A 46 35.16 -5.11 -3.05
CA LYS A 46 34.43 -6.32 -2.64
C LYS A 46 32.99 -5.98 -2.21
N LYS A 47 32.78 -4.90 -1.45
CA LYS A 47 31.44 -4.49 -1.01
C LYS A 47 30.53 -4.08 -2.17
N ARG A 48 31.10 -3.47 -3.22
CA ARG A 48 30.38 -3.20 -4.48
C ARG A 48 29.88 -4.49 -5.11
N ASP A 49 30.73 -5.50 -5.25
CA ASP A 49 30.37 -6.80 -5.81
C ASP A 49 29.33 -7.52 -4.95
N TRP A 50 29.53 -7.56 -3.64
CA TRP A 50 28.65 -8.25 -2.71
C TRP A 50 27.26 -7.63 -2.65
N SER A 51 27.14 -6.30 -2.81
CA SER A 51 25.86 -5.61 -2.84
C SER A 51 24.94 -6.05 -3.99
N VAL A 52 25.50 -6.64 -5.04
CA VAL A 52 24.77 -7.17 -6.20
C VAL A 52 24.87 -8.70 -6.33
N GLY A 53 25.33 -9.38 -5.27
CA GLY A 53 25.40 -10.83 -5.22
C GLY A 53 26.57 -11.46 -6.00
N LYS A 54 27.59 -10.65 -6.39
CA LYS A 54 28.77 -11.15 -7.13
C LYS A 54 29.91 -11.48 -6.18
N ASN A 55 30.71 -12.49 -6.55
CA ASN A 55 31.96 -12.87 -5.86
C ASN A 55 31.80 -13.09 -4.35
N LEU A 56 30.62 -13.54 -3.91
CA LEU A 56 30.35 -13.81 -2.50
C LEU A 56 31.15 -15.04 -2.03
N PRO A 57 31.81 -14.99 -0.85
CA PRO A 57 32.34 -16.18 -0.23
C PRO A 57 31.24 -17.20 0.10
N GLU A 58 31.62 -18.47 0.20
CA GLU A 58 30.66 -19.52 0.61
C GLU A 58 30.07 -19.18 1.98
N GLY A 59 28.75 -19.32 2.09
CA GLY A 59 27.98 -19.02 3.31
C GLY A 59 27.66 -17.54 3.52
N PHE A 60 28.10 -16.65 2.63
CA PHE A 60 27.74 -15.23 2.69
C PHE A 60 26.47 -14.96 1.87
N VAL A 61 25.75 -13.94 2.24
CA VAL A 61 24.59 -13.40 1.52
C VAL A 61 24.91 -12.01 0.97
N PRO A 62 24.23 -11.54 -0.06
CA PRO A 62 24.36 -10.14 -0.51
C PRO A 62 24.11 -9.18 0.64
N ASP A 63 24.94 -8.16 0.74
CA ASP A 63 24.83 -7.11 1.74
C ASP A 63 25.22 -5.73 1.19
N THR A 64 24.65 -4.69 1.74
CA THR A 64 25.05 -3.31 1.45
C THR A 64 25.55 -2.65 2.74
N THR A 65 26.76 -2.10 2.67
CA THR A 65 27.32 -1.28 3.76
C THR A 65 27.08 0.19 3.48
N TYR A 66 26.45 0.87 4.42
CA TYR A 66 26.17 2.30 4.39
C TYR A 66 27.01 3.05 5.41
N ILE A 67 27.33 4.28 5.08
CA ILE A 67 27.90 5.29 5.97
C ILE A 67 26.80 6.30 6.28
N LEU A 68 26.63 6.61 7.55
CA LEU A 68 25.74 7.68 7.98
C LEU A 68 26.47 9.00 7.89
N GLU A 69 25.96 9.88 7.02
CA GLU A 69 26.47 11.24 6.86
C GLU A 69 25.54 12.26 7.54
N ASP A 70 26.14 13.24 8.21
CA ASP A 70 25.43 14.40 8.75
C ASP A 70 26.31 15.66 8.61
N ASP A 71 25.84 16.62 7.83
CA ASP A 71 26.49 17.89 7.56
C ASP A 71 27.97 17.71 7.10
N GLY A 72 28.17 16.83 6.11
CA GLY A 72 29.47 16.52 5.51
C GLY A 72 30.40 15.64 6.38
N LYS A 73 29.93 15.14 7.53
CA LYS A 73 30.69 14.30 8.47
C LYS A 73 30.20 12.86 8.43
N TYR A 74 31.11 11.92 8.44
CA TYR A 74 30.81 10.49 8.53
C TYR A 74 30.82 10.06 10.00
N VAL A 75 29.64 9.66 10.52
CA VAL A 75 29.43 9.47 11.96
C VAL A 75 29.29 8.01 12.38
N GLY A 76 29.07 7.09 11.43
CA GLY A 76 28.93 5.67 11.72
C GLY A 76 28.70 4.83 10.49
N ALA A 77 28.72 3.51 10.66
CA ALA A 77 28.53 2.52 9.62
C ALA A 77 27.33 1.60 9.94
N PHE A 78 26.58 1.23 8.91
CA PHE A 78 25.44 0.34 8.97
C PHE A 78 25.54 -0.70 7.86
N ASN A 79 25.46 -1.98 8.20
CA ASN A 79 25.47 -3.07 7.24
C ASN A 79 24.10 -3.71 7.18
N LEU A 80 23.54 -3.81 5.98
CA LEU A 80 22.25 -4.45 5.70
C LEU A 80 22.46 -5.69 4.84
N ARG A 81 22.13 -6.87 5.36
CA ARG A 81 22.08 -8.14 4.64
C ARG A 81 20.70 -8.26 3.98
N HIS A 82 20.69 -8.58 2.68
CA HIS A 82 19.45 -8.53 1.88
C HIS A 82 18.51 -9.70 2.17
N HIS A 83 19.00 -10.80 2.70
CA HIS A 83 18.22 -11.95 3.19
C HIS A 83 19.02 -12.71 4.26
N LEU A 84 18.38 -13.67 4.92
CA LEU A 84 18.99 -14.48 5.95
C LEU A 84 19.17 -15.92 5.47
N ASN A 85 20.37 -16.46 5.70
CA ASN A 85 20.58 -17.90 5.79
C ASN A 85 20.37 -18.39 7.24
N ASP A 86 20.50 -19.69 7.51
CA ASP A 86 20.24 -20.25 8.84
C ASP A 86 21.18 -19.67 9.91
N PHE A 87 22.46 -19.49 9.59
CA PHE A 87 23.44 -18.87 10.51
C PHE A 87 23.03 -17.44 10.90
N LEU A 88 22.62 -16.64 9.93
CA LEU A 88 22.22 -15.25 10.18
C LEU A 88 20.88 -15.16 10.92
N ARG A 89 19.97 -16.11 10.66
CA ARG A 89 18.65 -16.18 11.31
C ARG A 89 18.77 -16.46 12.80
N GLU A 90 19.70 -17.35 13.17
CA GLU A 90 19.98 -17.74 14.56
C GLU A 90 21.06 -16.89 15.22
N GLY A 91 21.60 -15.89 14.51
CA GLY A 91 22.72 -15.06 14.95
C GLY A 91 22.52 -13.56 14.68
N PRO A 92 23.45 -12.91 13.94
CA PRO A 92 23.52 -11.45 13.87
C PRO A 92 22.38 -10.78 13.09
N GLY A 93 21.51 -11.54 12.42
CA GLY A 93 20.35 -11.01 11.71
C GLY A 93 20.69 -10.18 10.47
N HIS A 94 19.76 -9.28 10.08
CA HIS A 94 19.88 -8.45 8.90
C HIS A 94 20.81 -7.24 9.09
N ILE A 95 20.82 -6.61 10.27
CA ILE A 95 21.45 -5.30 10.43
C ILE A 95 22.48 -5.31 11.55
N GLY A 96 23.70 -4.89 11.20
CA GLY A 96 24.76 -4.57 12.14
C GLY A 96 25.18 -3.11 11.99
N TYR A 97 25.48 -2.42 13.11
CA TYR A 97 25.86 -1.01 13.05
C TYR A 97 26.82 -0.60 14.16
N GLY A 98 27.63 0.43 13.87
CA GLY A 98 28.52 1.08 14.82
C GLY A 98 28.55 2.60 14.61
N ILE A 99 28.70 3.34 15.72
CA ILE A 99 28.84 4.80 15.72
C ILE A 99 30.23 5.16 16.30
N SER A 100 30.95 6.04 15.58
CA SER A 100 32.24 6.55 16.03
C SER A 100 32.13 7.16 17.42
N LYS A 101 33.18 6.98 18.27
CA LYS A 101 33.16 7.34 19.70
C LYS A 101 32.68 8.75 19.99
N GLU A 102 33.13 9.73 19.19
CA GLU A 102 32.81 11.15 19.36
C GLU A 102 31.34 11.52 19.06
N TYR A 103 30.61 10.64 18.31
CA TYR A 103 29.23 10.85 17.92
C TYR A 103 28.23 10.06 18.77
N ARG A 104 28.68 9.24 19.72
CA ARG A 104 27.81 8.46 20.60
C ARG A 104 26.98 9.34 21.55
N GLY A 105 25.83 8.84 21.97
CA GLY A 105 24.94 9.56 22.88
C GLY A 105 24.13 10.70 22.26
N LYS A 106 24.33 11.02 20.98
CA LYS A 106 23.70 12.14 20.26
C LYS A 106 22.52 11.74 19.36
N GLY A 107 22.06 10.48 19.47
CA GLY A 107 20.88 9.99 18.70
C GLY A 107 21.19 9.44 17.31
N TYR A 108 22.44 9.48 16.84
CA TYR A 108 22.82 9.02 15.51
C TYR A 108 22.52 7.55 15.25
N ALA A 109 22.75 6.66 16.24
CA ALA A 109 22.43 5.24 16.10
C ALA A 109 20.93 5.01 15.82
N THR A 110 20.04 5.72 16.53
CA THR A 110 18.58 5.60 16.32
C THR A 110 18.19 6.09 14.94
N LYS A 111 18.68 7.26 14.52
CA LYS A 111 18.38 7.83 13.20
C LYS A 111 18.94 6.97 12.07
N GLY A 112 20.20 6.50 12.18
CA GLY A 112 20.80 5.63 11.19
C GLY A 112 20.11 4.27 11.09
N LEU A 113 19.70 3.68 12.22
CA LEU A 113 18.90 2.45 12.21
C LEU A 113 17.56 2.66 11.51
N LEU A 114 16.82 3.73 11.81
CA LEU A 114 15.56 4.05 11.11
C LEU A 114 15.77 4.16 9.60
N LEU A 115 16.78 4.88 9.14
CA LEU A 115 17.11 4.98 7.71
C LEU A 115 17.50 3.62 7.11
N THR A 116 18.18 2.75 7.87
CA THR A 116 18.55 1.39 7.42
C THR A 116 17.30 0.51 7.32
N LEU A 117 16.33 0.67 8.21
CA LEU A 117 15.06 -0.05 8.16
C LEU A 117 14.23 0.34 6.91
N GLU A 118 14.27 1.60 6.48
CA GLU A 118 13.67 1.99 5.19
C GLU A 118 14.37 1.30 4.01
N LYS A 119 15.73 1.20 4.04
CA LYS A 119 16.46 0.43 3.03
C LYS A 119 16.12 -1.07 3.08
N ALA A 120 15.86 -1.62 4.26
CA ALA A 120 15.42 -3.01 4.40
C ALA A 120 14.07 -3.27 3.71
N LYS A 121 13.11 -2.33 3.81
CA LYS A 121 11.84 -2.40 3.07
C LYS A 121 12.06 -2.43 1.56
N GLU A 122 12.98 -1.59 1.03
CA GLU A 122 13.34 -1.58 -0.40
C GLU A 122 13.87 -2.95 -0.90
N HIS A 123 14.42 -3.77 0.01
CA HIS A 123 14.87 -5.15 -0.25
C HIS A 123 13.80 -6.22 0.04
N GLY A 124 12.55 -5.83 0.31
CA GLY A 124 11.45 -6.76 0.60
C GLY A 124 11.57 -7.45 1.97
N ILE A 125 12.27 -6.84 2.91
CA ILE A 125 12.38 -7.36 4.28
C ILE A 125 11.19 -6.84 5.09
N TYR A 126 10.27 -7.72 5.47
CA TYR A 126 9.07 -7.37 6.23
C TYR A 126 9.27 -7.48 7.75
N GLU A 127 10.26 -8.22 8.19
CA GLU A 127 10.68 -8.30 9.59
C GLU A 127 12.20 -8.28 9.68
N ALA A 128 12.75 -7.21 10.26
CA ALA A 128 14.20 -7.09 10.43
C ALA A 128 14.64 -7.84 11.70
N TYR A 129 15.62 -8.71 11.53
CA TYR A 129 16.25 -9.50 12.59
C TYR A 129 17.53 -8.81 13.03
N LEU A 130 17.72 -8.65 14.33
CA LEU A 130 18.94 -8.11 14.94
C LEU A 130 19.32 -8.93 16.17
N SER A 131 20.59 -8.89 16.57
CA SER A 131 21.01 -9.32 17.88
C SER A 131 21.74 -8.20 18.63
N VAL A 132 21.83 -8.33 19.93
CA VAL A 132 22.57 -7.39 20.78
C VAL A 132 23.07 -8.09 22.05
N ASN A 133 24.33 -7.87 22.38
CA ASN A 133 24.94 -8.37 23.60
C ASN A 133 24.18 -7.85 24.84
N LYS A 134 23.98 -8.68 25.86
CA LYS A 134 23.29 -8.31 27.09
C LYS A 134 24.01 -7.20 27.88
N ASP A 135 25.31 -7.09 27.72
CA ASP A 135 26.17 -6.04 28.29
C ASP A 135 26.17 -4.73 27.44
N ASN A 136 25.42 -4.69 26.34
CA ASN A 136 25.23 -3.48 25.52
C ASN A 136 23.80 -2.91 25.61
N PRO A 137 23.40 -2.37 26.80
CA PRO A 137 22.06 -1.81 26.97
C PRO A 137 21.79 -0.59 26.08
N ALA A 138 22.85 0.10 25.64
CA ALA A 138 22.73 1.25 24.75
C ALA A 138 22.18 0.84 23.38
N SER A 139 22.70 -0.23 22.77
CA SER A 139 22.23 -0.76 21.50
C SER A 139 20.80 -1.32 21.65
N LEU A 140 20.49 -2.06 22.72
CA LEU A 140 19.11 -2.54 22.97
C LEU A 140 18.11 -1.38 23.08
N LYS A 141 18.50 -0.28 23.75
CA LYS A 141 17.65 0.92 23.84
C LYS A 141 17.42 1.57 22.47
N VAL A 142 18.45 1.59 21.61
CA VAL A 142 18.33 2.08 20.22
C VAL A 142 17.34 1.21 19.45
N GLN A 143 17.50 -0.11 19.48
CA GLN A 143 16.62 -1.05 18.79
C GLN A 143 15.16 -0.92 19.27
N LYS A 144 14.92 -0.84 20.59
CA LYS A 144 13.59 -0.63 21.16
C LYS A 144 12.95 0.70 20.74
N LYS A 145 13.74 1.79 20.63
CA LYS A 145 13.25 3.08 20.11
C LYS A 145 12.83 3.00 18.64
N CYS A 146 13.39 2.06 17.88
CA CYS A 146 13.04 1.78 16.49
C CYS A 146 11.92 0.71 16.35
N GLY A 147 11.23 0.35 17.45
CA GLY A 147 10.11 -0.58 17.44
C GLY A 147 10.49 -2.05 17.67
N ALA A 148 11.73 -2.34 18.11
CA ALA A 148 12.14 -3.71 18.36
C ALA A 148 11.48 -4.31 19.62
N TYR A 149 11.08 -5.56 19.51
CA TYR A 149 10.74 -6.43 20.64
C TYR A 149 11.77 -7.56 20.77
N ILE A 150 11.93 -8.09 21.99
CA ILE A 150 12.77 -9.24 22.24
C ILE A 150 11.98 -10.49 21.83
N HIS A 151 12.44 -11.20 20.81
CA HIS A 151 11.84 -12.43 20.32
C HIS A 151 12.27 -13.61 21.20
N HIS A 152 13.59 -13.75 21.47
CA HIS A 152 14.18 -14.71 22.40
C HIS A 152 15.54 -14.22 22.88
N GLU A 153 16.15 -14.96 23.80
CA GLU A 153 17.48 -14.65 24.33
C GLU A 153 18.25 -15.95 24.65
N ASN A 154 19.56 -15.83 24.68
CA ASN A 154 20.47 -16.82 25.28
C ASN A 154 21.26 -16.21 26.43
N ASP A 155 22.28 -16.88 26.94
CA ASP A 155 23.10 -16.38 28.06
C ASP A 155 23.83 -15.06 27.74
N LYS A 156 24.11 -14.77 26.49
CA LYS A 156 24.96 -13.66 26.03
C LYS A 156 24.21 -12.55 25.32
N GLU A 157 23.15 -12.87 24.58
CA GLU A 157 22.50 -11.97 23.62
C GLU A 157 20.98 -11.95 23.76
N TYR A 158 20.39 -10.80 23.42
CA TYR A 158 19.00 -10.67 23.03
C TYR A 158 18.90 -10.76 21.52
N PHE A 159 17.95 -11.54 21.02
CA PHE A 159 17.55 -11.60 19.61
C PHE A 159 16.26 -10.80 19.45
N THR A 160 16.36 -9.72 18.70
CA THR A 160 15.23 -8.77 18.54
C THR A 160 14.66 -8.82 17.13
N ARG A 161 13.41 -8.44 17.03
CA ARG A 161 12.69 -8.30 15.74
C ARG A 161 12.06 -6.93 15.67
N ILE A 162 12.08 -6.36 14.48
CA ILE A 162 11.37 -5.11 14.15
C ILE A 162 10.45 -5.44 12.99
N ASN A 163 9.15 -5.33 13.24
CA ASN A 163 8.16 -5.48 12.16
C ASN A 163 8.25 -4.25 11.25
N LEU A 164 8.53 -4.48 9.96
CA LEU A 164 8.65 -3.48 8.90
C LEU A 164 7.44 -3.49 7.98
N GLU A 165 6.43 -4.26 8.34
CA GLU A 165 5.22 -4.29 7.56
C GLU A 165 4.69 -2.87 7.37
N THR A 166 4.66 -2.45 6.13
CA THR A 166 3.97 -1.23 5.76
C THR A 166 2.48 -1.48 6.00
N LYS A 167 1.83 -0.60 6.73
CA LYS A 167 0.39 -0.71 6.91
C LYS A 167 -0.31 -0.48 5.58
N ARG A 168 -1.43 -1.15 5.35
CA ARG A 168 -2.27 -0.96 4.15
C ARG A 168 -2.51 0.53 3.88
N GLU A 169 -2.84 1.30 4.93
CA GLU A 169 -3.12 2.73 4.84
C GLU A 169 -1.92 3.52 4.29
N GLU A 170 -0.69 3.13 4.64
CA GLU A 170 0.54 3.77 4.14
C GLU A 170 0.79 3.43 2.66
N ILE A 171 0.52 2.18 2.24
CA ILE A 171 0.62 1.76 0.84
C ILE A 171 -0.35 2.57 -0.02
N VAL A 172 -1.60 2.65 0.41
CA VAL A 172 -2.66 3.39 -0.29
C VAL A 172 -2.36 4.90 -0.32
N GLU A 173 -1.95 5.49 0.81
CA GLU A 173 -1.56 6.90 0.90
C GLU A 173 -0.40 7.24 -0.07
N ASN A 174 0.63 6.39 -0.14
CA ASN A 174 1.78 6.62 -1.02
C ASN A 174 1.41 6.51 -2.50
N TYR A 175 0.52 5.58 -2.85
CA TYR A 175 -0.01 5.47 -4.21
C TYR A 175 -0.74 6.75 -4.63
N TYR A 176 -1.72 7.22 -3.85
CA TYR A 176 -2.54 8.38 -4.19
C TYR A 176 -1.80 9.72 -4.09
N LYS A 177 -0.69 9.81 -3.37
CA LYS A 177 0.20 10.99 -3.45
C LYS A 177 0.84 11.18 -4.83
N ALA A 178 1.05 10.09 -5.57
CA ALA A 178 1.67 10.11 -6.88
C ALA A 178 0.68 10.03 -8.05
N TYR A 179 -0.59 9.73 -7.77
CA TYR A 179 -1.62 9.48 -8.76
C TYR A 179 -2.61 10.64 -8.87
N ASP A 180 -2.92 11.07 -10.10
CA ASP A 180 -3.96 12.08 -10.38
C ASP A 180 -5.36 11.45 -10.36
N GLU A 181 -5.90 11.29 -9.15
CA GLU A 181 -7.28 10.77 -8.95
C GLU A 181 -8.35 11.78 -9.40
N ASP A 182 -8.08 13.08 -9.32
CA ASP A 182 -9.10 14.12 -9.59
C ASP A 182 -9.58 14.11 -11.05
N SER A 183 -8.70 13.80 -12.00
CA SER A 183 -9.05 13.72 -13.41
C SER A 183 -9.52 12.32 -13.86
N ARG A 184 -9.36 11.27 -13.05
CA ARG A 184 -9.56 9.87 -13.45
C ARG A 184 -10.89 9.60 -14.16
N LEU A 185 -11.99 10.05 -13.56
CA LEU A 185 -13.34 9.82 -14.10
C LEU A 185 -13.72 10.74 -15.30
N GLN A 186 -12.83 11.64 -15.72
CA GLN A 186 -13.10 12.57 -16.82
C GLN A 186 -12.20 12.35 -18.03
N ARG A 187 -10.96 11.91 -17.82
CA ARG A 187 -9.93 11.85 -18.85
C ARG A 187 -10.10 10.72 -19.86
N SER A 188 -10.97 9.76 -19.58
CA SER A 188 -11.16 8.53 -20.38
C SER A 188 -12.62 8.19 -20.55
N ARG A 189 -12.96 7.46 -21.62
CA ARG A 189 -14.35 7.03 -21.88
C ARG A 189 -14.85 6.01 -20.86
N HIS A 190 -13.99 5.08 -20.46
CA HIS A 190 -14.38 4.14 -19.41
C HIS A 190 -14.64 4.85 -18.07
N GLY A 191 -13.81 5.83 -17.69
CA GLY A 191 -14.04 6.61 -16.46
C GLY A 191 -15.33 7.44 -16.54
N GLN A 192 -15.63 8.06 -17.67
CA GLN A 192 -16.90 8.78 -17.90
C GLN A 192 -18.10 7.83 -17.81
N LEU A 193 -17.99 6.62 -18.37
CA LEU A 193 -19.02 5.60 -18.31
C LEU A 193 -19.23 5.07 -16.89
N GLU A 194 -18.14 4.78 -16.17
CA GLU A 194 -18.15 4.39 -14.75
C GLU A 194 -18.89 5.45 -13.92
N TYR A 195 -18.51 6.72 -14.07
CA TYR A 195 -19.15 7.82 -13.36
C TYR A 195 -20.65 7.93 -13.67
N ALA A 196 -21.01 7.98 -14.95
CA ALA A 196 -22.39 8.14 -15.36
C ALA A 196 -23.28 6.97 -14.92
N THR A 197 -22.78 5.74 -15.01
CA THR A 197 -23.48 4.52 -14.58
C THR A 197 -23.67 4.50 -13.07
N THR A 198 -22.63 4.76 -12.31
CA THR A 198 -22.70 4.80 -10.83
C THR A 198 -23.68 5.88 -10.36
N MET A 199 -23.61 7.10 -10.92
CA MET A 199 -24.57 8.17 -10.61
C MET A 199 -26.02 7.77 -10.96
N HIS A 200 -26.24 7.10 -12.11
CA HIS A 200 -27.56 6.60 -12.49
C HIS A 200 -28.14 5.67 -11.41
N TYR A 201 -27.36 4.73 -10.90
CA TYR A 201 -27.83 3.80 -9.85
C TYR A 201 -28.00 4.47 -8.49
N ILE A 202 -27.16 5.45 -8.13
CA ILE A 202 -27.36 6.24 -6.92
C ILE A 202 -28.69 7.00 -7.01
N HIS A 203 -28.95 7.70 -8.11
CA HIS A 203 -30.21 8.44 -8.31
C HIS A 203 -31.43 7.52 -8.35
N LYS A 204 -31.34 6.32 -8.94
CA LYS A 204 -32.41 5.31 -8.95
C LYS A 204 -32.80 4.87 -7.54
N CYS A 205 -31.85 4.90 -6.58
CA CYS A 205 -32.04 4.43 -5.20
C CYS A 205 -32.28 5.57 -4.19
N ALA A 206 -31.69 6.74 -4.42
CA ALA A 206 -31.81 7.89 -3.51
C ALA A 206 -33.09 8.69 -3.77
N LYS A 207 -33.88 8.90 -2.72
CA LYS A 207 -35.03 9.82 -2.77
C LYS A 207 -34.56 11.25 -2.55
N GLU A 208 -35.36 12.23 -2.96
CA GLU A 208 -35.09 13.65 -2.68
C GLU A 208 -34.81 13.88 -1.19
N GLY A 209 -33.74 14.61 -0.89
CA GLY A 209 -33.28 14.88 0.47
C GLY A 209 -32.68 13.69 1.23
N ALA A 210 -32.40 12.57 0.55
CA ALA A 210 -31.76 11.42 1.17
C ALA A 210 -30.41 11.79 1.78
N LYS A 211 -30.07 11.13 2.89
CA LYS A 211 -28.73 11.16 3.48
C LYS A 211 -27.87 10.09 2.82
N ILE A 212 -26.78 10.53 2.20
CA ILE A 212 -25.88 9.67 1.46
C ILE A 212 -24.53 9.63 2.18
N LEU A 213 -23.98 8.42 2.37
CA LEU A 213 -22.60 8.21 2.79
C LEU A 213 -21.82 7.71 1.58
N GLU A 214 -20.70 8.35 1.27
CA GLU A 214 -19.67 7.81 0.39
C GLU A 214 -18.44 7.43 1.22
N VAL A 215 -17.99 6.17 1.10
CA VAL A 215 -16.79 5.63 1.73
C VAL A 215 -15.77 5.34 0.64
N GLY A 216 -14.56 5.90 0.78
CA GLY A 216 -13.55 5.93 -0.27
C GLY A 216 -13.81 7.03 -1.29
N ALA A 217 -14.11 8.23 -0.78
CA ALA A 217 -14.62 9.34 -1.60
C ALA A 217 -13.57 9.93 -2.58
N GLY A 218 -12.29 9.54 -2.46
CA GLY A 218 -11.23 10.08 -3.30
C GLY A 218 -11.21 11.60 -3.26
N THR A 219 -11.19 12.25 -4.40
CA THR A 219 -11.24 13.71 -4.54
C THR A 219 -12.66 14.29 -4.51
N GLY A 220 -13.67 13.44 -4.26
CA GLY A 220 -15.05 13.86 -4.05
C GLY A 220 -15.91 14.00 -5.31
N ARG A 221 -15.56 13.31 -6.39
CA ARG A 221 -16.29 13.42 -7.66
C ARG A 221 -17.78 13.13 -7.53
N TYR A 222 -18.17 12.06 -6.83
CA TYR A 222 -19.57 11.73 -6.56
C TYR A 222 -20.15 12.58 -5.43
N SER A 223 -19.45 12.66 -4.29
CA SER A 223 -19.93 13.38 -3.11
C SER A 223 -20.22 14.84 -3.38
N VAL A 224 -19.34 15.55 -4.08
CA VAL A 224 -19.51 16.97 -4.40
C VAL A 224 -20.66 17.17 -5.39
N ALA A 225 -20.80 16.29 -6.40
CA ALA A 225 -21.89 16.36 -7.37
C ALA A 225 -23.24 16.15 -6.67
N LEU A 226 -23.40 15.09 -5.90
CA LEU A 226 -24.62 14.77 -5.15
C LEU A 226 -24.98 15.88 -4.15
N ALA A 227 -24.00 16.43 -3.44
CA ALA A 227 -24.24 17.51 -2.50
C ALA A 227 -24.70 18.80 -3.20
N LYS A 228 -24.17 19.10 -4.40
CA LYS A 228 -24.65 20.24 -5.23
C LYS A 228 -26.06 20.02 -5.76
N GLU A 229 -26.49 18.78 -5.93
CA GLU A 229 -27.87 18.42 -6.29
C GLU A 229 -28.84 18.51 -5.09
N GLY A 230 -28.35 18.74 -3.87
CA GLY A 230 -29.17 18.97 -2.68
C GLY A 230 -29.27 17.76 -1.73
N PHE A 231 -28.56 16.67 -1.97
CA PHE A 231 -28.47 15.57 -1.01
C PHE A 231 -27.62 15.97 0.21
N ASP A 232 -27.94 15.40 1.39
CA ASP A 232 -27.12 15.55 2.61
C ASP A 232 -26.01 14.48 2.57
N VAL A 233 -24.79 14.87 2.17
CA VAL A 233 -23.70 13.95 1.85
C VAL A 233 -22.62 14.00 2.93
N THR A 234 -22.26 12.81 3.43
CA THR A 234 -21.03 12.60 4.20
C THR A 234 -20.05 11.82 3.33
N ALA A 235 -18.83 12.35 3.16
CA ALA A 235 -17.75 11.75 2.40
C ALA A 235 -16.62 11.32 3.35
N VAL A 236 -16.28 10.04 3.35
CA VAL A 236 -15.19 9.45 4.14
C VAL A 236 -14.05 9.09 3.19
N GLU A 237 -12.86 9.63 3.45
CA GLU A 237 -11.66 9.36 2.66
C GLU A 237 -10.51 8.94 3.58
N LEU A 238 -9.78 7.89 3.18
CA LEU A 238 -8.68 7.32 3.94
C LEU A 238 -7.45 8.22 3.86
N THR A 239 -7.07 8.62 2.65
CA THR A 239 -5.82 9.30 2.36
C THR A 239 -5.90 10.80 2.62
N SER A 240 -4.86 11.35 3.22
CA SER A 240 -4.80 12.79 3.47
C SER A 240 -4.72 13.60 2.18
N ALA A 241 -4.00 13.09 1.18
CA ALA A 241 -3.83 13.74 -0.11
C ALA A 241 -5.16 13.95 -0.84
N ASN A 242 -5.97 12.89 -0.99
CA ASN A 242 -7.27 12.99 -1.64
C ASN A 242 -8.27 13.83 -0.80
N LEU A 243 -8.24 13.68 0.53
CA LEU A 243 -9.13 14.45 1.42
C LEU A 243 -8.92 15.96 1.29
N GLU A 244 -7.68 16.42 1.14
CA GLU A 244 -7.38 17.84 0.90
C GLU A 244 -8.02 18.33 -0.41
N VAL A 245 -7.89 17.54 -1.48
CA VAL A 245 -8.51 17.87 -2.78
C VAL A 245 -10.04 17.84 -2.67
N LEU A 246 -10.61 16.83 -2.00
CA LEU A 246 -12.06 16.74 -1.75
C LEU A 246 -12.59 17.99 -1.03
N LYS A 247 -11.92 18.43 0.03
CA LYS A 247 -12.31 19.64 0.77
C LYS A 247 -12.27 20.89 -0.11
N LYS A 248 -11.26 21.00 -0.97
CA LYS A 248 -11.14 22.10 -1.95
C LYS A 248 -12.27 22.04 -2.99
N ASN A 249 -12.55 20.87 -3.55
CA ASN A 249 -13.62 20.67 -4.56
C ASN A 249 -15.01 20.92 -3.98
N GLY A 250 -15.19 20.64 -2.68
CA GLY A 250 -16.43 20.85 -1.93
C GLY A 250 -16.54 22.22 -1.25
N GLU A 251 -15.61 23.15 -1.47
CA GLU A 251 -15.64 24.44 -0.82
C GLU A 251 -16.94 25.20 -1.11
N GLY A 252 -17.59 25.70 -0.06
CA GLY A 252 -18.87 26.41 -0.15
C GLY A 252 -20.11 25.52 -0.29
N VAL A 253 -19.99 24.18 -0.43
CA VAL A 253 -21.12 23.26 -0.52
C VAL A 253 -21.58 22.87 0.89
N LYS A 254 -22.67 23.48 1.37
CA LYS A 254 -23.16 23.36 2.76
C LYS A 254 -23.70 21.97 3.10
N THR A 255 -24.13 21.21 2.11
CA THR A 255 -24.72 19.85 2.22
C THR A 255 -23.64 18.77 2.18
N LEU A 256 -22.36 19.12 2.13
CA LEU A 256 -21.22 18.19 2.13
C LEU A 256 -20.45 18.24 3.43
N LYS A 257 -20.23 17.08 4.03
CA LYS A 257 -19.30 16.89 5.15
C LYS A 257 -18.20 15.92 4.73
N ALA A 258 -16.97 16.38 4.65
CA ALA A 258 -15.77 15.58 4.33
C ALA A 258 -14.98 15.26 5.61
N ILE A 259 -14.72 13.97 5.88
CA ILE A 259 -13.99 13.48 7.06
C ILE A 259 -12.94 12.45 6.65
N GLN A 260 -11.84 12.38 7.41
CA GLN A 260 -10.89 11.29 7.26
C GLN A 260 -11.39 10.06 8.01
N GLY A 261 -11.27 8.87 7.38
CA GLY A 261 -11.68 7.62 8.00
C GLY A 261 -11.36 6.40 7.16
N ASP A 262 -11.46 5.24 7.80
CA ASP A 262 -11.23 3.94 7.20
C ASP A 262 -12.54 3.17 7.08
N ALA A 263 -12.79 2.53 5.94
CA ALA A 263 -13.97 1.71 5.68
C ALA A 263 -14.14 0.57 6.70
N THR A 264 -13.05 0.07 7.28
CA THR A 264 -13.07 -0.98 8.29
C THR A 264 -13.44 -0.49 9.69
N ASN A 265 -13.54 0.85 9.88
CA ASN A 265 -13.79 1.45 11.20
C ASN A 265 -14.50 2.80 11.08
N LEU A 266 -15.81 2.79 10.95
CA LEU A 266 -16.66 3.99 10.89
C LEU A 266 -17.27 4.34 12.28
N LYS A 267 -16.55 4.07 13.37
CA LYS A 267 -17.04 4.16 14.77
C LYS A 267 -17.64 5.53 15.15
N ASP A 268 -17.19 6.61 14.52
CA ASP A 268 -17.67 7.96 14.78
C ASP A 268 -18.99 8.28 14.06
N ILE A 269 -19.48 7.35 13.25
CA ILE A 269 -20.75 7.42 12.54
C ILE A 269 -21.77 6.53 13.26
N LYS A 270 -22.94 7.10 13.60
CA LYS A 270 -24.02 6.38 14.29
C LYS A 270 -24.67 5.33 13.38
N ASP A 271 -25.14 4.26 14.00
CA ASP A 271 -25.92 3.21 13.36
C ASP A 271 -27.17 3.81 12.68
N GLY A 272 -27.54 3.24 11.55
CA GLY A 272 -28.78 3.57 10.87
C GLY A 272 -28.94 5.05 10.50
N THR A 273 -27.88 5.72 10.09
CA THR A 273 -27.86 7.16 9.79
C THR A 273 -28.24 7.46 8.33
N PHE A 274 -27.80 6.64 7.38
CA PHE A 274 -27.88 6.94 5.95
C PHE A 274 -28.96 6.15 5.24
N ASP A 275 -29.61 6.77 4.26
CA ASP A 275 -30.60 6.14 3.38
C ASP A 275 -29.89 5.34 2.28
N VAL A 276 -28.76 5.85 1.80
CA VAL A 276 -27.90 5.20 0.82
C VAL A 276 -26.45 5.29 1.28
N THR A 277 -25.75 4.16 1.28
CA THR A 277 -24.31 4.09 1.51
C THR A 277 -23.64 3.55 0.25
N VAL A 278 -22.67 4.27 -0.28
CA VAL A 278 -21.84 3.83 -1.41
C VAL A 278 -20.41 3.65 -0.95
N VAL A 279 -19.83 2.49 -1.22
CA VAL A 279 -18.46 2.12 -0.86
C VAL A 279 -17.69 1.99 -2.17
N LEU A 280 -17.07 3.11 -2.58
CA LEU A 280 -16.40 3.25 -3.89
C LEU A 280 -14.90 3.38 -3.68
N GLY A 281 -14.16 2.29 -3.94
CA GLY A 281 -12.70 2.25 -3.81
C GLY A 281 -12.14 1.35 -2.71
N PRO A 282 -12.69 1.29 -1.48
CA PRO A 282 -12.10 0.50 -0.41
C PRO A 282 -11.79 -0.96 -0.78
N PHE A 283 -12.69 -1.64 -1.49
CA PHE A 283 -12.50 -3.04 -1.92
C PHE A 283 -11.43 -3.22 -3.00
N TYR A 284 -10.90 -2.15 -3.56
CA TYR A 284 -9.73 -2.20 -4.44
C TYR A 284 -8.43 -2.46 -3.66
N HIS A 285 -8.44 -2.17 -2.34
CA HIS A 285 -7.28 -2.19 -1.45
C HIS A 285 -7.44 -3.09 -0.22
N LEU A 286 -8.57 -3.80 -0.08
CA LEU A 286 -8.82 -4.76 0.99
C LEU A 286 -8.52 -6.17 0.49
N TYR A 287 -7.50 -6.80 1.04
CA TYR A 287 -7.03 -8.14 0.69
C TYR A 287 -7.24 -9.16 1.83
N GLU A 288 -7.30 -8.72 3.09
CA GLU A 288 -7.56 -9.60 4.21
C GLU A 288 -9.06 -9.81 4.41
N LYS A 289 -9.48 -11.07 4.53
CA LYS A 289 -10.89 -11.44 4.68
C LYS A 289 -11.55 -10.76 5.88
N GLU A 290 -10.82 -10.61 6.97
CA GLU A 290 -11.28 -9.96 8.20
C GLU A 290 -11.56 -8.46 7.98
N ASP A 291 -10.75 -7.77 7.19
CA ASP A 291 -10.94 -6.34 6.92
C ASP A 291 -12.05 -6.13 5.88
N ILE A 292 -12.17 -7.01 4.90
CA ILE A 292 -13.31 -7.05 3.97
C ILE A 292 -14.62 -7.21 4.75
N ASP A 293 -14.70 -8.17 5.67
CA ASP A 293 -15.88 -8.41 6.50
C ASP A 293 -16.22 -7.23 7.41
N LYS A 294 -15.20 -6.59 8.03
CA LYS A 294 -15.40 -5.37 8.82
C LYS A 294 -15.98 -4.23 7.97
N ALA A 295 -15.43 -4.00 6.78
CA ALA A 295 -15.92 -2.94 5.89
C ALA A 295 -17.37 -3.16 5.47
N ILE A 296 -17.76 -4.39 5.14
CA ILE A 296 -19.15 -4.76 4.86
C ILE A 296 -20.03 -4.50 6.08
N LYS A 297 -19.64 -4.97 7.26
CA LYS A 297 -20.39 -4.80 8.51
C LYS A 297 -20.56 -3.33 8.88
N GLU A 298 -19.52 -2.51 8.74
CA GLU A 298 -19.58 -1.07 9.02
C GLU A 298 -20.52 -0.35 8.04
N ALA A 299 -20.42 -0.63 6.73
CA ALA A 299 -21.33 -0.07 5.74
C ALA A 299 -22.79 -0.43 6.04
N LEU A 300 -23.06 -1.68 6.38
CA LEU A 300 -24.42 -2.13 6.77
C LEU A 300 -24.86 -1.49 8.09
N ARG A 301 -23.96 -1.38 9.09
CA ARG A 301 -24.29 -0.79 10.40
C ARG A 301 -24.77 0.65 10.27
N VAL A 302 -24.06 1.48 9.52
CA VAL A 302 -24.36 2.92 9.38
C VAL A 302 -25.55 3.19 8.46
N THR A 303 -25.95 2.22 7.65
CA THR A 303 -27.12 2.31 6.77
C THR A 303 -28.39 2.00 7.56
N LYS A 304 -29.48 2.74 7.31
CA LYS A 304 -30.79 2.50 7.89
C LYS A 304 -31.32 1.12 7.50
N LYS A 305 -32.27 0.61 8.29
CA LYS A 305 -33.10 -0.51 7.85
C LYS A 305 -33.82 -0.12 6.56
N ASP A 306 -33.93 -1.05 5.63
CA ASP A 306 -34.45 -0.86 4.26
C ASP A 306 -33.64 0.13 3.39
N GLY A 307 -32.49 0.63 3.89
CA GLY A 307 -31.56 1.47 3.14
C GLY A 307 -30.75 0.65 2.12
N ILE A 308 -30.20 1.35 1.15
CA ILE A 308 -29.43 0.74 0.04
C ILE A 308 -27.95 0.85 0.32
N VAL A 309 -27.23 -0.23 0.04
CA VAL A 309 -25.76 -0.25 0.07
C VAL A 309 -25.24 -0.69 -1.29
N MET A 310 -24.23 0.02 -1.78
CA MET A 310 -23.56 -0.26 -3.05
C MET A 310 -22.07 -0.46 -2.78
N PHE A 311 -21.51 -1.56 -3.28
CA PHE A 311 -20.09 -1.90 -3.10
C PHE A 311 -19.42 -1.99 -4.47
N ALA A 312 -18.47 -1.09 -4.74
CA ALA A 312 -17.65 -1.16 -5.93
C ALA A 312 -16.44 -2.07 -5.73
N TYR A 313 -16.14 -2.90 -6.71
CA TYR A 313 -14.96 -3.76 -6.73
C TYR A 313 -14.40 -3.89 -8.15
N ILE A 314 -13.14 -4.32 -8.26
CA ILE A 314 -12.45 -4.51 -9.54
C ILE A 314 -12.54 -5.99 -9.93
N SER A 315 -12.83 -6.25 -11.21
CA SER A 315 -12.76 -7.60 -11.78
C SER A 315 -11.31 -8.03 -11.98
N VAL A 316 -10.93 -9.18 -11.43
CA VAL A 316 -9.59 -9.76 -11.66
C VAL A 316 -9.33 -10.04 -13.13
N TYR A 317 -10.37 -10.38 -13.91
CA TYR A 317 -10.25 -10.63 -15.35
C TYR A 317 -9.91 -9.36 -16.12
N ALA A 318 -10.47 -8.22 -15.73
CA ALA A 318 -10.12 -6.93 -16.34
C ALA A 318 -8.69 -6.52 -15.99
N ILE A 319 -8.22 -6.76 -14.76
CA ILE A 319 -6.80 -6.57 -14.40
C ILE A 319 -5.91 -7.35 -15.38
N MET A 320 -6.24 -8.63 -15.65
CA MET A 320 -5.49 -9.44 -16.60
C MET A 320 -5.50 -8.85 -18.01
N TYR A 321 -6.68 -8.47 -18.50
CA TYR A 321 -6.82 -7.96 -19.87
C TYR A 321 -6.15 -6.58 -20.06
N MET A 322 -6.27 -5.70 -19.08
CA MET A 322 -5.71 -4.35 -19.20
C MET A 322 -4.20 -4.29 -19.00
N ASN A 323 -3.65 -5.12 -18.08
CA ASN A 323 -2.27 -4.97 -17.65
C ASN A 323 -1.33 -6.01 -18.24
N TYR A 324 -1.81 -7.19 -18.69
CA TYR A 324 -0.95 -8.32 -18.99
C TYR A 324 -1.06 -8.87 -20.42
N PHE A 325 -1.98 -8.39 -21.24
CA PHE A 325 -2.08 -8.83 -22.65
C PHE A 325 -0.87 -8.51 -23.51
N GLN A 326 -0.08 -7.51 -23.14
CA GLN A 326 1.06 -7.06 -23.93
C GLN A 326 2.37 -7.76 -23.55
N GLY A 327 2.34 -9.09 -23.42
CA GLY A 327 3.55 -9.90 -23.29
C GLY A 327 3.92 -10.34 -21.87
N ASN A 328 3.14 -9.97 -20.85
CA ASN A 328 3.41 -10.32 -19.45
C ASN A 328 2.38 -11.30 -18.87
N TRP A 329 1.69 -12.07 -19.70
CA TRP A 329 0.57 -12.91 -19.27
C TRP A 329 0.93 -13.91 -18.18
N ALA A 330 2.03 -14.64 -18.34
CA ALA A 330 2.47 -15.63 -17.34
C ALA A 330 2.78 -14.98 -15.98
N PHE A 331 3.36 -13.79 -15.97
CA PHE A 331 3.60 -13.02 -14.75
C PHE A 331 2.27 -12.59 -14.11
N GLY A 332 1.33 -12.06 -14.90
CA GLY A 332 0.01 -11.67 -14.41
C GLY A 332 -0.79 -12.85 -13.85
N GLU A 333 -0.70 -14.02 -14.49
CA GLU A 333 -1.30 -15.25 -14.02
C GLU A 333 -0.72 -15.68 -12.67
N GLU A 334 0.61 -15.67 -12.52
CA GLU A 334 1.29 -15.99 -11.25
C GLU A 334 0.94 -14.99 -10.14
N GLU A 335 0.83 -13.71 -10.47
CA GLU A 335 0.47 -12.63 -9.53
C GLU A 335 -0.97 -12.76 -9.02
N ASN A 336 -1.93 -13.03 -9.89
CA ASN A 336 -3.36 -12.89 -9.57
C ASN A 336 -4.07 -14.22 -9.31
N PHE A 337 -3.47 -15.36 -9.67
CA PHE A 337 -4.12 -16.65 -9.52
C PHE A 337 -3.25 -17.71 -8.85
N THR A 338 -3.89 -18.63 -8.13
CA THR A 338 -3.27 -19.88 -7.67
C THR A 338 -3.10 -20.84 -8.85
N LYS A 339 -2.40 -21.97 -8.64
CA LYS A 339 -2.25 -23.02 -9.66
C LYS A 339 -3.56 -23.65 -10.12
N ASP A 340 -4.61 -23.57 -9.31
CA ASP A 340 -5.98 -24.01 -9.61
C ASP A 340 -6.91 -22.85 -10.01
N TYR A 341 -6.32 -21.74 -10.46
CA TYR A 341 -7.01 -20.55 -10.98
C TYR A 341 -7.98 -19.91 -9.99
N LYS A 342 -7.74 -20.00 -8.68
CA LYS A 342 -8.42 -19.20 -7.68
C LYS A 342 -7.74 -17.86 -7.55
N VAL A 343 -8.52 -16.81 -7.37
CA VAL A 343 -8.01 -15.44 -7.19
C VAL A 343 -7.14 -15.36 -5.93
N LYS A 344 -6.04 -14.65 -6.03
CA LYS A 344 -5.18 -14.32 -4.89
C LYS A 344 -5.47 -12.94 -4.37
N HIS A 345 -5.46 -12.80 -3.06
CA HIS A 345 -5.50 -11.53 -2.36
C HIS A 345 -4.31 -11.48 -1.41
N TYR A 346 -3.46 -10.47 -1.54
CA TYR A 346 -2.28 -10.32 -0.68
C TYR A 346 -1.84 -8.86 -0.58
N LYS A 347 -1.13 -8.58 0.47
CA LYS A 347 -0.80 -7.25 0.96
C LYS A 347 -0.04 -6.37 -0.04
N GLU A 348 0.85 -6.96 -0.82
CA GLU A 348 1.69 -6.23 -1.78
C GLU A 348 0.92 -5.79 -3.03
N GLN A 349 -0.30 -6.31 -3.23
CA GLN A 349 -1.19 -5.82 -4.28
C GLN A 349 -1.75 -4.46 -3.86
N VAL A 350 -1.36 -3.40 -4.59
CA VAL A 350 -1.99 -2.08 -4.40
C VAL A 350 -3.47 -2.15 -4.79
N PHE A 351 -3.78 -2.87 -5.89
CA PHE A 351 -5.14 -3.14 -6.32
C PHE A 351 -5.40 -4.65 -6.35
N THR A 352 -6.37 -5.09 -5.57
CA THR A 352 -6.86 -6.47 -5.61
C THR A 352 -8.12 -6.57 -6.45
N GLY A 353 -8.21 -7.60 -7.28
CA GLY A 353 -9.40 -7.91 -8.07
C GLY A 353 -10.17 -9.08 -7.48
N PHE A 354 -11.45 -9.18 -7.80
CA PHE A 354 -12.32 -10.27 -7.39
C PHE A 354 -12.94 -10.96 -8.60
N ASP A 355 -13.26 -12.23 -8.45
CA ASP A 355 -14.22 -12.92 -9.27
C ASP A 355 -15.65 -12.49 -8.88
N VAL A 356 -16.59 -12.46 -9.83
CA VAL A 356 -17.97 -12.01 -9.58
C VAL A 356 -18.69 -12.91 -8.58
N GLU A 357 -18.50 -14.22 -8.65
CA GLU A 357 -19.12 -15.18 -7.77
C GLU A 357 -18.48 -15.12 -6.37
N GLU A 358 -17.14 -15.04 -6.31
CA GLU A 358 -16.39 -14.85 -5.07
C GLU A 358 -16.87 -13.61 -4.32
N PHE A 359 -16.97 -12.46 -4.99
CA PHE A 359 -17.45 -11.23 -4.34
C PHE A 359 -18.88 -11.37 -3.83
N SER A 360 -19.74 -12.04 -4.58
CA SER A 360 -21.12 -12.30 -4.15
C SER A 360 -21.18 -13.14 -2.87
N HIS A 361 -20.32 -14.13 -2.73
CA HIS A 361 -20.26 -15.00 -1.54
C HIS A 361 -19.82 -14.30 -0.25
N LEU A 362 -19.23 -13.09 -0.33
CA LEU A 362 -18.93 -12.28 0.85
C LEU A 362 -20.19 -11.86 1.64
N PHE A 363 -21.37 -11.97 1.04
CA PHE A 363 -22.64 -11.55 1.58
C PHE A 363 -23.55 -12.71 2.01
N ASP A 364 -23.14 -13.97 1.89
CA ASP A 364 -23.99 -15.14 2.17
C ASP A 364 -24.50 -15.18 3.63
N ASP A 365 -23.72 -14.66 4.58
CA ASP A 365 -24.06 -14.60 6.01
C ASP A 365 -24.58 -13.22 6.45
N LYS A 366 -24.86 -12.29 5.52
CA LYS A 366 -25.28 -10.93 5.83
C LYS A 366 -26.80 -10.79 5.72
N ASP A 367 -27.38 -9.99 6.62
CA ASP A 367 -28.83 -9.71 6.62
C ASP A 367 -29.20 -8.65 5.59
N ILE A 368 -29.22 -9.08 4.32
CA ILE A 368 -29.49 -8.23 3.16
C ILE A 368 -30.44 -8.90 2.16
N ASP A 369 -31.03 -8.06 1.29
CA ASP A 369 -31.67 -8.50 0.05
C ASP A 369 -30.77 -8.08 -1.12
N TYR A 370 -30.21 -9.03 -1.86
CA TYR A 370 -29.49 -8.75 -3.10
C TYR A 370 -30.44 -8.13 -4.13
N ILE A 371 -30.01 -7.05 -4.79
CA ILE A 371 -30.77 -6.38 -5.84
C ILE A 371 -30.18 -6.72 -7.20
N THR A 372 -28.94 -6.32 -7.45
CA THR A 372 -28.25 -6.56 -8.73
C THR A 372 -26.75 -6.36 -8.61
N THR A 373 -26.00 -6.84 -9.59
CA THR A 373 -24.61 -6.46 -9.87
C THR A 373 -24.55 -5.80 -11.23
N VAL A 374 -23.80 -4.70 -11.33
CA VAL A 374 -23.69 -3.85 -12.51
C VAL A 374 -22.25 -3.78 -12.97
N SER A 375 -22.00 -3.98 -14.27
CA SER A 375 -20.73 -3.57 -14.87
C SER A 375 -20.80 -2.08 -15.19
N THR A 376 -19.97 -1.25 -14.55
CA THR A 376 -20.09 0.21 -14.69
C THR A 376 -19.39 0.78 -15.92
N ASP A 377 -18.40 0.07 -16.48
CA ASP A 377 -17.55 0.54 -17.58
C ASP A 377 -17.42 -0.44 -18.75
N GLN A 378 -17.98 -1.67 -18.62
CA GLN A 378 -17.89 -2.72 -19.64
C GLN A 378 -16.42 -2.96 -20.09
N CYS A 379 -16.23 -3.43 -21.31
CA CYS A 379 -14.91 -3.67 -21.89
C CYS A 379 -14.19 -2.40 -22.39
N ILE A 380 -14.74 -1.19 -22.16
CA ILE A 380 -14.21 0.05 -22.71
C ILE A 380 -12.76 0.28 -22.23
N GLY A 381 -12.46 0.02 -20.96
CA GLY A 381 -11.10 0.15 -20.43
C GLY A 381 -10.06 -0.67 -21.20
N ALA A 382 -10.41 -1.88 -21.59
CA ALA A 382 -9.51 -2.74 -22.41
C ALA A 382 -9.39 -2.29 -23.88
N LEU A 383 -10.34 -1.52 -24.40
CA LEU A 383 -10.36 -1.05 -25.78
C LEU A 383 -9.70 0.31 -25.97
N GLU A 384 -9.76 1.20 -24.98
CA GLU A 384 -9.29 2.59 -25.10
C GLU A 384 -7.80 2.73 -25.45
N GLY A 385 -6.97 1.77 -25.06
CA GLY A 385 -5.55 1.75 -25.39
C GLY A 385 -5.24 1.39 -26.85
N ARG A 386 -6.24 1.01 -27.65
CA ARG A 386 -6.08 0.60 -29.05
C ARG A 386 -6.14 1.81 -29.97
N SER A 387 -5.28 1.82 -30.97
CA SER A 387 -5.24 2.89 -31.99
C SER A 387 -6.47 2.94 -32.91
N ASP A 388 -7.22 1.83 -32.98
CA ASP A 388 -8.46 1.69 -33.77
C ASP A 388 -9.74 1.91 -32.94
N PHE A 389 -9.62 2.20 -31.64
CA PHE A 389 -10.77 2.52 -30.80
C PHE A 389 -11.19 3.98 -30.96
N SER A 390 -12.48 4.21 -31.17
CA SER A 390 -13.08 5.55 -31.17
C SER A 390 -14.49 5.48 -30.62
N LEU A 391 -14.79 6.32 -29.63
CA LEU A 391 -16.13 6.55 -29.11
C LEU A 391 -16.32 8.07 -28.95
N PRO A 392 -16.70 8.77 -30.04
CA PRO A 392 -16.87 10.22 -30.03
C PRO A 392 -18.10 10.64 -29.19
N ASP A 393 -18.17 11.92 -28.81
CA ASP A 393 -19.25 12.45 -27.97
C ASP A 393 -20.64 12.20 -28.59
N ALA A 394 -20.75 12.30 -29.92
CA ALA A 394 -22.00 12.07 -30.63
C ALA A 394 -22.57 10.65 -30.45
N ASP A 395 -21.69 9.67 -30.25
CA ASP A 395 -22.06 8.26 -30.09
C ASP A 395 -22.13 7.85 -28.62
N PHE A 396 -21.52 8.62 -27.72
CA PHE A 396 -21.44 8.28 -26.30
C PHE A 396 -22.81 8.20 -25.64
N ASP A 397 -23.70 9.13 -25.92
CA ASP A 397 -25.06 9.13 -25.35
C ASP A 397 -25.89 7.94 -25.83
N ALA A 398 -25.76 7.56 -27.10
CA ALA A 398 -26.41 6.38 -27.65
C ALA A 398 -25.84 5.10 -27.04
N PHE A 399 -24.52 5.03 -26.93
CA PHE A 399 -23.83 3.93 -26.25
C PHE A 399 -24.24 3.82 -24.79
N PHE A 400 -24.31 4.93 -24.05
CA PHE A 400 -24.71 4.94 -22.65
C PHE A 400 -26.14 4.42 -22.43
N LYS A 401 -27.09 4.80 -23.29
CA LYS A 401 -28.45 4.24 -23.22
C LYS A 401 -28.51 2.74 -23.46
N TRP A 402 -27.74 2.25 -24.43
CA TRP A 402 -27.62 0.83 -24.70
C TRP A 402 -26.93 0.11 -23.52
N HIS A 403 -25.85 0.69 -23.01
CA HIS A 403 -25.12 0.17 -21.85
C HIS A 403 -26.03 -0.02 -20.64
N LEU A 404 -26.84 0.97 -20.27
CA LEU A 404 -27.78 0.85 -19.15
C LEU A 404 -28.82 -0.27 -19.34
N ALA A 405 -29.14 -0.63 -20.57
CA ALA A 405 -30.07 -1.73 -20.86
C ALA A 405 -29.40 -3.13 -20.68
N ILE A 406 -28.09 -3.21 -20.65
CA ILE A 406 -27.38 -4.49 -20.64
C ILE A 406 -26.38 -4.67 -19.48
N CYS A 407 -26.05 -3.60 -18.76
CA CYS A 407 -24.98 -3.60 -17.75
C CYS A 407 -25.22 -4.55 -16.55
N GLU A 408 -26.46 -5.02 -16.35
CA GLU A 408 -26.83 -6.02 -15.32
C GLU A 408 -26.78 -7.47 -15.84
N LYS A 409 -26.48 -7.68 -17.15
CA LYS A 409 -26.48 -9.03 -17.73
C LYS A 409 -25.27 -9.82 -17.23
N LYS A 410 -25.48 -10.99 -16.65
CA LYS A 410 -24.43 -11.84 -16.05
C LYS A 410 -23.30 -12.15 -17.00
N GLU A 411 -23.61 -12.42 -18.28
CA GLU A 411 -22.65 -12.72 -19.34
C GLU A 411 -21.71 -11.55 -19.68
N LEU A 412 -22.01 -10.35 -19.22
CA LEU A 412 -21.23 -9.14 -19.48
C LEU A 412 -20.47 -8.63 -18.25
N LEU A 413 -20.78 -9.10 -17.04
CA LEU A 413 -20.14 -8.62 -15.81
C LEU A 413 -18.62 -8.80 -15.83
N GLY A 414 -18.12 -9.97 -16.26
CA GLY A 414 -16.69 -10.27 -16.31
C GLY A 414 -15.90 -9.47 -17.36
N SER A 415 -16.55 -8.72 -18.23
CA SER A 415 -15.89 -7.90 -19.26
C SER A 415 -15.52 -6.49 -18.78
N GLY A 416 -16.14 -6.02 -17.69
CA GLY A 416 -15.90 -4.68 -17.13
C GLY A 416 -14.79 -4.68 -16.08
N CYS A 417 -14.14 -3.53 -15.94
CA CYS A 417 -13.14 -3.34 -14.89
C CYS A 417 -13.82 -3.10 -13.54
N HIS A 418 -14.74 -2.17 -13.50
CA HIS A 418 -15.43 -1.79 -12.27
C HIS A 418 -16.84 -2.38 -12.22
N LEU A 419 -17.12 -3.05 -11.13
CA LEU A 419 -18.40 -3.69 -10.87
C LEU A 419 -19.03 -3.08 -9.62
N LEU A 420 -20.35 -2.96 -9.61
CA LEU A 420 -21.12 -2.39 -8.50
C LEU A 420 -22.14 -3.41 -8.00
N TYR A 421 -21.90 -3.99 -6.83
CA TYR A 421 -22.83 -4.87 -6.13
C TYR A 421 -23.81 -4.03 -5.33
N ILE A 422 -25.11 -4.22 -5.55
CA ILE A 422 -26.17 -3.43 -4.93
C ILE A 422 -27.07 -4.32 -4.10
N CYS A 423 -27.28 -3.96 -2.84
CA CYS A 423 -28.17 -4.67 -1.92
C CYS A 423 -28.98 -3.71 -1.04
N LYS A 424 -30.03 -4.24 -0.44
CA LYS A 424 -30.85 -3.56 0.55
C LYS A 424 -30.59 -4.21 1.93
N LYS A 425 -30.34 -3.40 2.96
CA LYS A 425 -30.26 -3.86 4.35
C LYS A 425 -31.65 -4.24 4.86
N ARG A 426 -31.79 -5.43 5.47
CA ARG A 426 -33.03 -5.89 6.14
C ARG A 426 -33.25 -5.30 7.52
#